data_593f06be01234e6f4a9f438b46f23094
#
_entry.id   593f06be01234e6f4a9f438b46f23094
#
_cell.length_a   1.000
_cell.length_b   1.000
_cell.length_c   1.000
_cell.angle_alpha   90.00
_cell.angle_beta   90.00
_cell.angle_gamma   90.00
#
_symmetry.space_group_name_H-M   'P 1'
#
loop_
_entity.id
_entity.type
_entity.pdbx_description
1 polymer ?
#
loop_
_entity_poly.entity_id
_entity_poly.type
_entity_poly.pdbx_seq_one_letter_code
_entity_poly.pdbx_strand_id
1 'polypeptide(L)'
;MTVELDGENTVQSGSGRAGVEKNTIAATETKPASGTGNLTITDENGTAGSLESTGGLGGSGIGGGHDRSGSNITITGSAEVTAQGGLSASGIGGGLSGDGSEITISGGTVESTGGEYDGSGIGGGAYGSGSNIKISGTAEVTAKGGNYGSGIGGGYKGSGSNITISQDAQVKAQGGKGGKSNSKVVYGAGAAIGNGGKPGYPNSGNLNGAEATPNTDELTPNGKIEYYAPDANMETGVPIKAVTGTYVPPQPMEPEEEAPQTVALYRVIGQDGKDLSYKAARKDGVLTITVDADFAILTGSLSGMKTLKAQGVDAVVFVTNGASSTFAIANLLAQGSSADTYNLTHDGTAVTFTLNNGADINKNLQ
;
A
#
# COMPACT_ATOMS: atom_id res chain seq x y z
N MET A 1 -0.75 -6.67 17.92
CA MET A 1 -0.19 -5.64 18.83
C MET A 1 0.20 -4.45 17.99
N THR A 2 -0.24 -3.26 18.35
CA THR A 2 0.22 -2.01 17.74
C THR A 2 1.11 -1.29 18.73
N VAL A 3 2.23 -0.79 18.25
CA VAL A 3 3.18 0.05 18.97
C VAL A 3 3.15 1.41 18.26
N GLU A 4 2.59 2.39 18.93
CA GLU A 4 2.64 3.79 18.52
C GLU A 4 3.92 4.39 19.08
N LEU A 5 4.73 4.98 18.23
CA LEU A 5 5.99 5.60 18.65
C LEU A 5 5.74 7.03 19.13
N ASP A 6 6.43 7.42 20.19
CA ASP A 6 6.43 8.77 20.72
C ASP A 6 7.83 9.07 21.28
N GLY A 7 8.50 10.06 20.68
CA GLY A 7 9.89 10.38 21.00
C GLY A 7 10.89 9.28 20.63
N GLU A 8 12.05 9.30 21.24
CA GLU A 8 13.15 8.39 20.97
C GLU A 8 13.03 7.11 21.81
N ASN A 9 12.92 5.96 21.15
CA ASN A 9 12.81 4.66 21.80
C ASN A 9 14.01 3.78 21.41
N THR A 10 14.72 3.24 22.39
CA THR A 10 15.85 2.32 22.17
C THR A 10 15.57 1.00 22.88
N VAL A 11 15.69 -0.09 22.15
CA VAL A 11 15.53 -1.46 22.67
C VAL A 11 16.73 -2.31 22.28
N GLN A 12 17.37 -2.90 23.26
CA GLN A 12 18.45 -3.84 23.07
C GLN A 12 18.19 -5.14 23.85
N SER A 13 18.29 -6.26 23.17
CA SER A 13 18.01 -7.55 23.81
C SER A 13 19.26 -8.36 24.15
N GLY A 14 19.07 -9.30 25.06
CA GLY A 14 20.09 -10.30 25.39
C GLY A 14 20.20 -11.42 24.35
N SER A 15 21.20 -12.30 24.51
CA SER A 15 21.45 -13.43 23.60
C SER A 15 20.19 -14.28 23.36
N GLY A 16 19.98 -14.67 22.13
CA GLY A 16 18.87 -15.50 21.67
C GLY A 16 17.54 -14.76 21.49
N ARG A 17 17.47 -13.45 21.74
CA ARG A 17 16.26 -12.66 21.69
C ARG A 17 16.33 -11.57 20.62
N ALA A 18 15.18 -11.27 20.00
CA ALA A 18 15.04 -10.10 19.16
C ALA A 18 14.89 -8.83 20.00
N GLY A 19 15.31 -7.68 19.44
CA GLY A 19 15.09 -6.38 20.08
C GLY A 19 13.61 -6.14 20.34
N VAL A 20 12.80 -6.11 19.30
CA VAL A 20 11.34 -6.23 19.39
C VAL A 20 10.96 -7.64 18.95
N GLU A 21 10.54 -8.48 19.89
CA GLU A 21 10.34 -9.90 19.63
C GLU A 21 8.96 -10.21 19.08
N LYS A 22 8.93 -10.78 17.88
CA LYS A 22 7.72 -11.25 17.18
C LYS A 22 7.97 -12.66 16.64
N ASN A 23 8.02 -13.64 17.55
CA ASN A 23 8.22 -15.02 17.19
C ASN A 23 7.01 -15.62 16.50
N THR A 24 7.23 -16.33 15.41
CA THR A 24 6.23 -17.15 14.75
C THR A 24 6.73 -18.60 14.71
N ILE A 25 5.88 -19.51 15.12
CA ILE A 25 6.13 -20.95 15.11
C ILE A 25 5.08 -21.59 14.20
N ALA A 26 5.53 -22.25 13.14
CA ALA A 26 4.65 -22.98 12.24
C ALA A 26 3.91 -24.13 12.97
N ALA A 27 2.72 -24.49 12.48
CA ALA A 27 2.01 -25.67 12.98
C ALA A 27 2.82 -26.95 12.68
N THR A 28 2.75 -27.89 13.59
CA THR A 28 3.24 -29.27 13.40
C THR A 28 2.05 -30.23 13.52
N GLU A 29 2.24 -31.53 13.21
CA GLU A 29 1.18 -32.54 13.35
C GLU A 29 0.57 -32.60 14.76
N THR A 30 1.35 -32.22 15.78
CA THR A 30 0.93 -32.32 17.19
C THR A 30 0.71 -30.97 17.88
N LYS A 31 1.06 -29.85 17.23
CA LYS A 31 1.00 -28.51 17.83
C LYS A 31 0.51 -27.45 16.83
N PRO A 32 -0.50 -26.65 17.20
CA PRO A 32 -0.96 -25.57 16.34
C PRO A 32 0.12 -24.48 16.16
N ALA A 33 0.00 -23.72 15.07
CA ALA A 33 0.82 -22.53 14.87
C ALA A 33 0.66 -21.56 16.05
N SER A 34 1.71 -20.85 16.40
CA SER A 34 1.68 -19.80 17.43
C SER A 34 2.38 -18.55 16.95
N GLY A 35 2.10 -17.41 17.59
CA GLY A 35 2.64 -16.11 17.18
C GLY A 35 2.04 -15.59 15.87
N THR A 36 0.82 -16.00 15.51
CA THR A 36 0.15 -15.63 14.23
C THR A 36 -0.45 -14.22 14.22
N GLY A 37 -0.54 -13.54 15.37
CA GLY A 37 -1.02 -12.17 15.45
C GLY A 37 -0.07 -11.18 14.77
N ASN A 38 -0.56 -9.99 14.42
CA ASN A 38 0.23 -8.94 13.79
C ASN A 38 1.00 -8.10 14.82
N LEU A 39 2.22 -7.67 14.45
CA LEU A 39 2.96 -6.58 15.08
C LEU A 39 2.89 -5.39 14.13
N THR A 40 2.33 -4.28 14.57
CA THR A 40 2.34 -3.01 13.84
C THR A 40 3.16 -2.00 14.60
N ILE A 41 4.12 -1.37 13.93
CA ILE A 41 4.90 -0.23 14.43
C ILE A 41 4.48 0.96 13.60
N THR A 42 4.02 2.02 14.24
CA THR A 42 3.48 3.20 13.57
C THR A 42 3.82 4.47 14.34
N ASP A 43 3.75 5.59 13.65
CA ASP A 43 3.79 6.93 14.20
C ASP A 43 2.75 7.76 13.44
N GLU A 44 1.54 7.82 13.97
CA GLU A 44 0.39 8.53 13.39
C GLU A 44 -0.20 9.56 14.36
N ASN A 45 0.37 9.69 15.56
CA ASN A 45 -0.15 10.58 16.62
C ASN A 45 0.24 12.06 16.43
N GLY A 46 1.08 12.37 15.43
CA GLY A 46 1.56 13.72 15.14
C GLY A 46 2.74 14.19 16.02
N THR A 47 3.28 13.32 16.86
CA THR A 47 4.52 13.53 17.63
C THR A 47 5.62 12.67 17.02
N ALA A 48 6.71 13.25 16.55
CA ALA A 48 7.78 12.48 15.90
C ALA A 48 8.29 11.37 16.80
N GLY A 49 8.24 10.13 16.30
CA GLY A 49 8.61 8.94 17.03
C GLY A 49 9.65 8.09 16.30
N SER A 50 10.70 7.64 17.00
CA SER A 50 11.73 6.76 16.47
C SER A 50 11.90 5.50 17.31
N LEU A 51 12.36 4.43 16.66
CA LEU A 51 12.70 3.17 17.29
C LEU A 51 14.07 2.69 16.81
N GLU A 52 15.04 2.63 17.72
CA GLU A 52 16.29 1.90 17.52
C GLU A 52 16.17 0.52 18.18
N SER A 53 16.27 -0.55 17.40
CA SER A 53 16.06 -1.91 17.89
C SER A 53 17.23 -2.82 17.52
N THR A 54 17.94 -3.32 18.52
CA THR A 54 19.10 -4.21 18.36
C THR A 54 18.82 -5.60 18.92
N GLY A 55 18.95 -6.62 18.09
CA GLY A 55 18.86 -8.03 18.49
C GLY A 55 20.12 -8.51 19.22
N GLY A 56 19.95 -9.42 20.17
CA GLY A 56 21.03 -10.16 20.77
C GLY A 56 21.59 -11.25 19.85
N LEU A 57 22.61 -11.99 20.27
CA LEU A 57 23.21 -13.05 19.48
C LEU A 57 22.15 -14.02 18.92
N GLY A 58 22.05 -14.11 17.60
CA GLY A 58 21.06 -14.94 16.91
C GLY A 58 19.63 -14.38 16.86
N GLY A 59 19.35 -13.25 17.49
CA GLY A 59 18.05 -12.60 17.43
C GLY A 59 18.02 -11.47 16.41
N SER A 60 16.89 -11.26 15.73
CA SER A 60 16.69 -10.13 14.81
C SER A 60 16.60 -8.79 15.56
N GLY A 61 16.78 -7.67 14.85
CA GLY A 61 16.43 -6.36 15.41
C GLY A 61 14.93 -6.33 15.75
N ILE A 62 14.10 -6.63 14.78
CA ILE A 62 12.63 -6.73 14.93
C ILE A 62 12.18 -8.07 14.34
N GLY A 63 11.56 -8.95 15.12
CA GLY A 63 11.00 -10.22 14.64
C GLY A 63 11.42 -11.44 15.47
N GLY A 64 12.04 -12.44 14.83
CA GLY A 64 12.36 -13.72 15.47
C GLY A 64 13.57 -13.67 16.39
N GLY A 65 13.50 -14.35 17.54
CA GLY A 65 14.67 -14.76 18.32
C GLY A 65 15.40 -15.92 17.64
N HIS A 66 16.45 -16.42 18.26
CA HIS A 66 17.24 -17.56 17.79
C HIS A 66 16.33 -18.77 17.49
N ASP A 67 16.52 -19.41 16.33
CA ASP A 67 15.70 -20.52 15.81
C ASP A 67 14.19 -20.17 15.70
N ARG A 68 13.87 -18.91 15.52
CA ARG A 68 12.50 -18.43 15.36
C ARG A 68 12.33 -17.58 14.11
N SER A 69 11.23 -17.82 13.43
CA SER A 69 10.78 -16.98 12.32
C SER A 69 10.14 -15.69 12.86
N GLY A 70 10.32 -14.59 12.13
CA GLY A 70 9.57 -13.35 12.32
C GLY A 70 8.61 -13.14 11.18
N SER A 71 7.30 -13.00 11.48
CA SER A 71 6.30 -12.78 10.45
C SER A 71 5.15 -11.89 10.92
N ASN A 72 4.32 -11.43 9.96
CA ASN A 72 3.21 -10.53 10.23
C ASN A 72 3.69 -9.23 10.92
N ILE A 73 4.70 -8.61 10.34
CA ILE A 73 5.30 -7.36 10.82
C ILE A 73 4.89 -6.25 9.86
N THR A 74 4.32 -5.18 10.38
CA THR A 74 3.93 -4.00 9.62
C THR A 74 4.62 -2.76 10.20
N ILE A 75 5.23 -1.96 9.33
CA ILE A 75 5.74 -0.62 9.66
C ILE A 75 5.00 0.38 8.77
N THR A 76 4.42 1.41 9.37
CA THR A 76 3.55 2.36 8.66
C THR A 76 3.62 3.76 9.30
N GLY A 77 2.84 4.70 8.75
CA GLY A 77 2.83 6.08 9.23
C GLY A 77 4.13 6.83 8.90
N SER A 78 4.58 7.69 9.78
CA SER A 78 5.83 8.44 9.70
C SER A 78 6.96 7.83 10.56
N ALA A 79 6.81 6.60 11.04
CA ALA A 79 7.74 5.94 11.95
C ALA A 79 9.19 5.94 11.43
N GLU A 80 10.13 6.37 12.25
CA GLU A 80 11.56 6.24 11.97
C GLU A 80 12.10 4.99 12.69
N VAL A 81 12.55 4.00 11.94
CA VAL A 81 12.94 2.69 12.48
C VAL A 81 14.35 2.32 12.05
N THR A 82 15.24 2.14 13.02
CA THR A 82 16.56 1.54 12.83
C THR A 82 16.58 0.15 13.46
N ALA A 83 16.75 -0.89 12.64
CA ALA A 83 16.75 -2.27 13.07
C ALA A 83 18.10 -2.96 12.77
N GLN A 84 18.80 -3.40 13.83
CA GLN A 84 20.06 -4.10 13.73
C GLN A 84 19.90 -5.55 14.18
N GLY A 85 20.15 -6.51 13.30
CA GLY A 85 20.21 -7.91 13.66
C GLY A 85 21.42 -8.24 14.54
N GLY A 86 21.25 -9.12 15.50
CA GLY A 86 22.36 -9.77 16.17
C GLY A 86 23.08 -10.73 15.22
N LEU A 87 24.21 -11.29 15.66
CA LEU A 87 25.04 -12.17 14.81
C LEU A 87 24.20 -13.22 14.09
N SER A 88 24.31 -13.29 12.76
CA SER A 88 23.62 -14.24 11.89
C SER A 88 22.07 -14.10 11.82
N ALA A 89 21.51 -13.03 12.35
CA ALA A 89 20.08 -12.77 12.28
C ALA A 89 19.76 -11.60 11.34
N SER A 90 18.52 -11.47 10.89
CA SER A 90 18.09 -10.35 10.07
C SER A 90 17.96 -9.05 10.88
N GLY A 91 17.99 -7.90 10.21
CA GLY A 91 17.57 -6.64 10.81
C GLY A 91 16.08 -6.69 11.16
N ILE A 92 15.23 -6.96 10.16
CA ILE A 92 13.79 -7.18 10.34
C ILE A 92 13.42 -8.53 9.76
N GLY A 93 12.84 -9.43 10.56
CA GLY A 93 12.36 -10.74 10.14
C GLY A 93 12.86 -11.89 10.99
N GLY A 94 13.53 -12.88 10.39
CA GLY A 94 13.97 -14.10 11.08
C GLY A 94 15.20 -13.93 11.97
N GLY A 95 15.24 -14.61 13.11
CA GLY A 95 16.47 -14.86 13.83
C GLY A 95 17.36 -15.89 13.12
N LEU A 96 18.52 -16.26 13.69
CA LEU A 96 19.35 -17.35 13.17
C LEU A 96 18.47 -18.58 12.93
N SER A 97 18.57 -19.21 11.76
CA SER A 97 17.75 -20.32 11.26
C SER A 97 16.25 -20.00 11.10
N GLY A 98 15.84 -18.77 11.29
CA GLY A 98 14.45 -18.32 11.16
C GLY A 98 14.15 -17.65 9.81
N ASP A 99 12.96 -17.88 9.29
CA ASP A 99 12.45 -17.19 8.11
C ASP A 99 11.89 -15.82 8.47
N GLY A 100 11.94 -14.88 7.50
CA GLY A 100 11.20 -13.61 7.56
C GLY A 100 10.09 -13.61 6.53
N SER A 101 8.84 -13.47 6.96
CA SER A 101 7.72 -13.52 6.03
C SER A 101 6.59 -12.57 6.41
N GLU A 102 5.71 -12.25 5.43
CA GLU A 102 4.58 -11.35 5.69
C GLU A 102 5.04 -10.02 6.32
N ILE A 103 6.09 -9.42 5.74
CA ILE A 103 6.64 -8.13 6.19
C ILE A 103 6.11 -7.04 5.28
N THR A 104 5.44 -6.04 5.86
CA THR A 104 4.89 -4.90 5.12
C THR A 104 5.49 -3.60 5.65
N ILE A 105 6.04 -2.79 4.76
CA ILE A 105 6.51 -1.44 5.05
C ILE A 105 5.76 -0.50 4.11
N SER A 106 4.88 0.34 4.64
CA SER A 106 3.99 1.18 3.81
C SER A 106 4.14 2.68 4.03
N GLY A 107 5.07 3.08 4.86
CA GLY A 107 5.44 4.47 5.16
C GLY A 107 6.63 4.51 6.10
N GLY A 108 7.03 5.72 6.47
CA GLY A 108 8.14 5.98 7.37
C GLY A 108 9.52 5.78 6.73
N THR A 109 10.55 5.99 7.55
CA THR A 109 11.96 5.79 7.17
C THR A 109 12.50 4.57 7.91
N VAL A 110 12.97 3.57 7.17
CA VAL A 110 13.44 2.31 7.73
C VAL A 110 14.88 2.03 7.31
N GLU A 111 15.76 1.95 8.29
CA GLU A 111 17.11 1.45 8.12
C GLU A 111 17.23 0.06 8.75
N SER A 112 17.53 -0.95 7.94
CA SER A 112 17.57 -2.33 8.40
C SER A 112 18.88 -3.01 8.00
N THR A 113 19.65 -3.42 8.99
CA THR A 113 20.95 -4.07 8.79
C THR A 113 20.93 -5.47 9.39
N GLY A 114 21.27 -6.45 8.57
CA GLY A 114 21.53 -7.83 9.03
C GLY A 114 22.72 -7.90 9.96
N GLY A 115 22.75 -8.90 10.83
CA GLY A 115 23.88 -9.17 11.71
C GLY A 115 25.17 -9.39 10.91
N GLU A 116 26.30 -9.16 11.54
CA GLU A 116 27.64 -9.13 10.89
C GLU A 116 27.89 -10.32 9.94
N TYR A 117 27.42 -11.51 10.31
CA TYR A 117 27.46 -12.71 9.46
C TYR A 117 26.03 -13.12 9.08
N ASP A 118 25.84 -13.50 7.83
CA ASP A 118 24.78 -14.38 7.33
C ASP A 118 23.34 -13.82 7.30
N GLY A 119 22.99 -12.81 8.10
CA GLY A 119 21.61 -12.30 8.16
C GLY A 119 21.26 -11.37 6.98
N SER A 120 20.01 -11.38 6.51
CA SER A 120 19.52 -10.37 5.58
C SER A 120 19.26 -9.03 6.29
N GLY A 121 19.22 -7.94 5.53
CA GLY A 121 18.69 -6.67 6.05
C GLY A 121 17.21 -6.87 6.44
N ILE A 122 16.38 -7.23 5.48
CA ILE A 122 14.95 -7.53 5.67
C ILE A 122 14.68 -8.94 5.14
N GLY A 123 14.19 -9.85 5.97
CA GLY A 123 13.82 -11.20 5.58
C GLY A 123 14.40 -12.28 6.49
N GLY A 124 15.11 -13.28 5.94
CA GLY A 124 15.61 -14.42 6.71
C GLY A 124 16.90 -14.13 7.48
N GLY A 125 17.07 -14.75 8.64
CA GLY A 125 18.40 -14.93 9.25
C GLY A 125 19.24 -15.96 8.48
N ALA A 126 20.45 -16.29 8.94
CA ALA A 126 21.25 -17.35 8.34
C ALA A 126 20.41 -18.63 8.19
N TYR A 127 20.50 -19.28 7.04
CA TYR A 127 19.70 -20.44 6.62
C TYR A 127 18.20 -20.19 6.46
N GLY A 128 17.69 -19.01 6.83
CA GLY A 128 16.29 -18.60 6.69
C GLY A 128 16.02 -17.89 5.36
N SER A 129 14.82 -18.06 4.86
CA SER A 129 14.32 -17.42 3.65
C SER A 129 13.54 -16.14 3.97
N GLY A 130 13.53 -15.21 3.02
CA GLY A 130 12.63 -14.04 3.04
C GLY A 130 11.52 -14.20 2.02
N SER A 131 10.26 -14.05 2.42
CA SER A 131 9.14 -14.20 1.50
C SER A 131 7.97 -13.30 1.84
N ASN A 132 7.12 -12.99 0.83
CA ASN A 132 5.95 -12.12 1.01
C ASN A 132 6.34 -10.78 1.67
N ILE A 133 7.37 -10.13 1.11
CA ILE A 133 7.84 -8.83 1.58
C ILE A 133 7.26 -7.75 0.69
N LYS A 134 6.50 -6.83 1.27
CA LYS A 134 5.86 -5.72 0.56
C LYS A 134 6.39 -4.38 1.07
N ILE A 135 6.92 -3.57 0.17
CA ILE A 135 7.33 -2.19 0.43
C ILE A 135 6.49 -1.29 -0.48
N SER A 136 5.78 -0.31 0.09
CA SER A 136 4.79 0.47 -0.67
C SER A 136 4.57 1.85 -0.04
N GLY A 137 3.60 2.60 -0.57
CA GLY A 137 3.29 3.94 -0.08
C GLY A 137 4.46 4.90 -0.32
N THR A 138 4.75 5.70 0.67
CA THR A 138 5.87 6.66 0.70
C THR A 138 7.06 6.13 1.51
N ALA A 139 7.16 4.82 1.70
CA ALA A 139 8.22 4.22 2.50
C ALA A 139 9.62 4.52 1.94
N GLU A 140 10.52 4.98 2.79
CA GLU A 140 11.95 5.13 2.48
C GLU A 140 12.73 4.02 3.19
N VAL A 141 13.27 3.06 2.44
CA VAL A 141 13.89 1.86 3.00
C VAL A 141 15.34 1.74 2.56
N THR A 142 16.23 1.61 3.55
CA THR A 142 17.63 1.23 3.35
C THR A 142 17.86 -0.14 3.98
N ALA A 143 18.11 -1.15 3.15
CA ALA A 143 18.29 -2.53 3.60
C ALA A 143 19.67 -3.06 3.26
N LYS A 144 20.43 -3.47 4.28
CA LYS A 144 21.80 -3.97 4.15
C LYS A 144 21.92 -5.37 4.74
N GLY A 145 22.36 -6.33 3.93
CA GLY A 145 22.71 -7.66 4.41
C GLY A 145 24.03 -7.69 5.20
N GLY A 146 24.11 -8.54 6.21
CA GLY A 146 25.39 -8.99 6.77
C GLY A 146 26.18 -9.81 5.74
N ASN A 147 27.42 -10.19 6.03
CA ASN A 147 28.21 -10.99 5.09
C ASN A 147 27.39 -12.18 4.61
N TYR A 148 27.39 -12.45 3.30
CA TYR A 148 26.64 -13.52 2.63
C TYR A 148 25.11 -13.39 2.63
N GLY A 149 24.51 -12.53 3.47
CA GLY A 149 23.07 -12.26 3.50
C GLY A 149 22.63 -11.29 2.39
N SER A 150 21.38 -11.36 1.94
CA SER A 150 20.82 -10.38 1.01
C SER A 150 20.46 -9.07 1.71
N GLY A 151 20.34 -7.97 0.94
CA GLY A 151 19.73 -6.74 1.44
C GLY A 151 18.27 -7.00 1.83
N ILE A 152 17.47 -7.48 0.86
CA ILE A 152 16.08 -7.89 1.06
C ILE A 152 15.91 -9.32 0.54
N GLY A 153 15.48 -10.24 1.39
CA GLY A 153 15.21 -11.63 1.02
C GLY A 153 15.86 -12.64 1.95
N GLY A 154 16.65 -13.59 1.41
CA GLY A 154 17.23 -14.66 2.21
C GLY A 154 18.52 -14.28 2.94
N GLY A 155 18.75 -14.83 4.13
CA GLY A 155 20.06 -14.87 4.73
C GLY A 155 20.98 -15.88 4.01
N TYR A 156 22.19 -16.13 4.53
CA TYR A 156 23.11 -17.11 3.99
C TYR A 156 22.42 -18.46 3.70
N LYS A 157 22.53 -18.96 2.48
CA LYS A 157 21.81 -20.13 1.92
C LYS A 157 20.29 -20.00 1.86
N GLY A 158 19.72 -18.93 2.33
CA GLY A 158 18.28 -18.67 2.24
C GLY A 158 17.85 -18.11 0.87
N SER A 159 16.59 -18.25 0.54
CA SER A 159 15.98 -17.74 -0.69
C SER A 159 15.21 -16.45 -0.43
N GLY A 160 15.17 -15.56 -1.42
CA GLY A 160 14.24 -14.41 -1.47
C GLY A 160 13.16 -14.66 -2.51
N SER A 161 11.90 -14.51 -2.14
CA SER A 161 10.77 -14.75 -3.05
C SER A 161 9.57 -13.88 -2.73
N ASN A 162 8.70 -13.65 -3.74
CA ASN A 162 7.48 -12.86 -3.61
C ASN A 162 7.73 -11.50 -2.93
N ILE A 163 8.64 -10.73 -3.52
CA ILE A 163 8.99 -9.38 -3.07
C ILE A 163 8.27 -8.40 -3.97
N THR A 164 7.51 -7.47 -3.39
CA THR A 164 6.78 -6.42 -4.10
C THR A 164 7.24 -5.05 -3.63
N ILE A 165 7.56 -4.17 -4.57
CA ILE A 165 7.91 -2.77 -4.32
C ILE A 165 7.02 -1.93 -5.21
N SER A 166 6.19 -1.05 -4.63
CA SER A 166 5.12 -0.37 -5.35
C SER A 166 4.89 1.05 -4.86
N GLN A 167 4.07 1.80 -5.60
CA GLN A 167 3.72 3.18 -5.33
C GLN A 167 4.98 4.10 -5.33
N ASP A 168 5.09 5.02 -4.41
CA ASP A 168 6.18 6.01 -4.34
C ASP A 168 7.38 5.54 -3.49
N ALA A 169 7.44 4.24 -3.19
CA ALA A 169 8.48 3.68 -2.32
C ALA A 169 9.89 3.95 -2.84
N GLN A 170 10.79 4.38 -1.96
CA GLN A 170 12.21 4.61 -2.21
C GLN A 170 13.02 3.50 -1.53
N VAL A 171 13.67 2.66 -2.29
CA VAL A 171 14.39 1.49 -1.74
C VAL A 171 15.84 1.51 -2.16
N LYS A 172 16.74 1.46 -1.18
CA LYS A 172 18.17 1.18 -1.35
C LYS A 172 18.46 -0.21 -0.78
N ALA A 173 18.96 -1.11 -1.60
CA ALA A 173 19.27 -2.46 -1.19
C ALA A 173 20.71 -2.83 -1.49
N GLN A 174 21.39 -3.46 -0.52
CA GLN A 174 22.75 -3.91 -0.61
C GLN A 174 22.88 -5.32 -0.01
N GLY A 175 23.36 -6.26 -0.81
CA GLY A 175 23.77 -7.58 -0.30
C GLY A 175 25.09 -7.53 0.46
N GLY A 176 25.29 -8.47 1.35
CA GLY A 176 26.53 -8.60 2.09
C GLY A 176 27.67 -9.14 1.23
N LYS A 177 28.91 -8.93 1.70
CA LYS A 177 30.12 -9.34 0.98
C LYS A 177 30.27 -10.86 0.94
N GLY A 178 30.83 -11.35 -0.14
CA GLY A 178 31.43 -12.68 -0.21
C GLY A 178 32.77 -12.73 0.55
N GLY A 179 33.27 -13.93 0.79
CA GLY A 179 34.50 -14.06 1.52
C GLY A 179 35.20 -15.41 1.35
N LYS A 180 36.28 -15.61 2.07
CA LYS A 180 37.04 -16.89 2.16
C LYS A 180 37.25 -17.23 3.61
N SER A 181 36.91 -18.45 4.01
CA SER A 181 37.21 -18.93 5.35
C SER A 181 38.64 -19.48 5.43
N ASN A 182 39.11 -20.11 4.35
CA ASN A 182 40.43 -20.66 4.20
C ASN A 182 40.75 -20.89 2.72
N SER A 183 41.88 -21.51 2.39
CA SER A 183 42.21 -21.80 0.98
C SER A 183 41.28 -22.77 0.28
N LYS A 184 40.37 -23.42 0.99
CA LYS A 184 39.50 -24.48 0.45
C LYS A 184 38.00 -24.10 0.37
N VAL A 185 37.56 -23.14 1.19
CA VAL A 185 36.13 -22.75 1.22
C VAL A 185 36.00 -21.26 0.94
N VAL A 186 35.19 -20.95 -0.04
CA VAL A 186 34.79 -19.61 -0.43
C VAL A 186 33.28 -19.46 -0.24
N TYR A 187 32.82 -18.25 0.00
CA TYR A 187 31.44 -17.88 0.21
C TYR A 187 31.06 -16.81 -0.80
N GLY A 188 29.92 -16.96 -1.45
CA GLY A 188 29.38 -15.97 -2.34
C GLY A 188 28.81 -14.76 -1.59
N ALA A 189 28.79 -13.61 -2.23
CA ALA A 189 28.07 -12.44 -1.77
C ALA A 189 26.55 -12.68 -1.77
N GLY A 190 25.81 -12.01 -0.89
CA GLY A 190 24.36 -11.96 -0.97
C GLY A 190 23.87 -11.06 -2.11
N ALA A 191 22.69 -11.29 -2.63
CA ALA A 191 22.01 -10.40 -3.57
C ALA A 191 21.59 -9.09 -2.90
N ALA A 192 21.48 -8.00 -3.65
CA ALA A 192 20.86 -6.81 -3.10
C ALA A 192 19.37 -7.09 -2.76
N ILE A 193 18.64 -7.67 -3.69
CA ILE A 193 17.28 -8.20 -3.48
C ILE A 193 17.26 -9.64 -4.00
N GLY A 194 16.95 -10.62 -3.16
CA GLY A 194 16.91 -12.02 -3.57
C GLY A 194 17.55 -12.97 -2.58
N ASN A 195 18.41 -13.87 -3.07
CA ASN A 195 18.95 -14.95 -2.28
C ASN A 195 20.23 -14.53 -1.54
N GLY A 196 20.50 -15.18 -0.42
CA GLY A 196 21.83 -15.13 0.22
C GLY A 196 22.89 -15.91 -0.57
N GLY A 197 24.16 -15.64 -0.28
CA GLY A 197 25.29 -16.34 -0.87
C GLY A 197 25.40 -17.79 -0.37
N LYS A 198 26.18 -18.60 -1.09
CA LYS A 198 26.35 -20.03 -0.81
C LYS A 198 27.83 -20.35 -0.59
N PRO A 199 28.17 -21.39 0.20
CA PRO A 199 29.53 -21.89 0.30
C PRO A 199 29.88 -22.75 -0.91
N GLY A 200 31.13 -22.79 -1.25
CA GLY A 200 31.66 -23.69 -2.26
C GLY A 200 33.17 -23.80 -2.19
N TYR A 201 33.77 -24.52 -3.14
CA TYR A 201 35.22 -24.62 -3.32
C TYR A 201 35.68 -23.55 -4.31
N PRO A 202 36.97 -23.20 -4.37
CA PRO A 202 37.48 -22.13 -5.23
C PRO A 202 37.14 -22.23 -6.73
N ASN A 203 36.74 -23.41 -7.22
CA ASN A 203 36.37 -23.65 -8.61
C ASN A 203 34.88 -24.03 -8.77
N SER A 204 34.07 -23.85 -7.74
CA SER A 204 32.62 -24.12 -7.77
C SER A 204 31.87 -22.98 -8.43
N GLY A 205 31.52 -22.91 -9.61
CA GLY A 205 30.69 -21.93 -10.29
C GLY A 205 30.28 -20.65 -9.51
N ASN A 206 29.22 -20.00 -9.90
CA ASN A 206 28.73 -18.79 -9.21
C ASN A 206 28.13 -19.14 -7.84
N LEU A 207 28.72 -18.64 -6.78
CA LEU A 207 28.28 -18.85 -5.39
C LEU A 207 27.46 -17.65 -4.86
N ASN A 208 27.44 -16.52 -5.59
CA ASN A 208 26.66 -15.36 -5.20
C ASN A 208 25.18 -15.68 -5.16
N GLY A 209 24.46 -15.02 -4.29
CA GLY A 209 23.02 -15.06 -4.25
C GLY A 209 22.43 -14.59 -5.58
N ALA A 210 21.45 -15.30 -6.09
CA ALA A 210 20.74 -14.88 -7.28
C ALA A 210 19.87 -13.67 -6.95
N GLU A 211 19.97 -12.61 -7.77
CA GLU A 211 19.04 -11.50 -7.71
C GLU A 211 17.62 -11.98 -8.04
N ALA A 212 16.65 -11.55 -7.24
CA ALA A 212 15.24 -11.66 -7.56
C ALA A 212 14.77 -10.39 -8.28
N THR A 213 13.82 -10.54 -9.16
CA THR A 213 13.09 -9.39 -9.72
C THR A 213 11.86 -9.15 -8.85
N PRO A 214 11.82 -8.07 -8.07
CA PRO A 214 10.60 -7.74 -7.33
C PRO A 214 9.46 -7.42 -8.29
N ASN A 215 8.22 -7.68 -7.86
CA ASN A 215 7.06 -7.15 -8.57
C ASN A 215 7.03 -5.63 -8.38
N THR A 216 7.02 -4.90 -9.49
CA THR A 216 7.02 -3.44 -9.55
C THR A 216 5.88 -2.90 -10.42
N ASP A 217 4.85 -3.71 -10.69
CA ASP A 217 3.75 -3.35 -11.59
C ASP A 217 3.04 -2.06 -11.17
N GLU A 218 3.02 -1.76 -9.87
CA GLU A 218 2.43 -0.55 -9.31
C GLU A 218 3.48 0.49 -8.83
N LEU A 219 4.74 0.37 -9.23
CA LEU A 219 5.76 1.36 -8.90
C LEU A 219 5.55 2.61 -9.74
N THR A 220 5.33 3.76 -9.10
CA THR A 220 5.07 5.03 -9.77
C THR A 220 6.37 5.69 -10.26
N PRO A 221 6.32 6.74 -11.09
CA PRO A 221 7.51 7.51 -11.48
C PRO A 221 8.27 8.15 -10.31
N ASN A 222 7.64 8.34 -9.15
CA ASN A 222 8.28 8.81 -7.94
C ASN A 222 8.98 7.67 -7.19
N GLY A 223 8.53 6.42 -7.39
CA GLY A 223 9.12 5.25 -6.75
C GLY A 223 10.45 4.85 -7.40
N LYS A 224 11.40 4.38 -6.60
CA LYS A 224 12.74 4.04 -7.04
C LYS A 224 13.32 2.87 -6.26
N ILE A 225 14.06 2.01 -6.96
CA ILE A 225 14.85 0.94 -6.36
C ILE A 225 16.29 1.12 -6.80
N GLU A 226 17.20 1.20 -5.86
CA GLU A 226 18.64 1.29 -6.08
C GLU A 226 19.34 0.06 -5.51
N TYR A 227 20.10 -0.59 -6.36
CA TYR A 227 20.91 -1.77 -6.02
C TYR A 227 22.36 -1.37 -5.87
N TYR A 228 22.95 -1.69 -4.75
CA TYR A 228 24.34 -1.33 -4.46
C TYR A 228 25.26 -2.55 -4.44
N ALA A 229 26.48 -2.35 -4.89
CA ALA A 229 27.52 -3.37 -4.73
C ALA A 229 27.81 -3.63 -3.24
N PRO A 230 28.24 -4.84 -2.86
CA PRO A 230 28.45 -5.21 -1.46
C PRO A 230 29.38 -4.30 -0.66
N ASP A 231 30.25 -3.57 -1.35
CA ASP A 231 31.27 -2.68 -0.71
C ASP A 231 30.94 -1.21 -0.86
N ALA A 232 29.86 -0.87 -1.59
CA ALA A 232 29.49 0.51 -1.86
C ALA A 232 29.01 1.20 -0.58
N ASN A 233 29.30 2.49 -0.48
CA ASN A 233 28.59 3.35 0.46
C ASN A 233 27.24 3.74 -0.15
N MET A 234 26.14 3.38 0.48
CA MET A 234 24.80 3.65 -0.04
C MET A 234 24.37 5.12 0.06
N GLU A 235 25.08 5.95 0.84
CA GLU A 235 24.79 7.39 0.92
C GLU A 235 25.50 8.19 -0.19
N THR A 236 26.74 7.86 -0.47
CA THR A 236 27.61 8.62 -1.38
C THR A 236 28.01 7.84 -2.64
N GLY A 237 27.77 6.55 -2.66
CA GLY A 237 28.11 5.65 -3.76
C GLY A 237 27.13 5.72 -4.92
N VAL A 238 27.57 5.19 -6.06
CA VAL A 238 26.70 5.04 -7.24
C VAL A 238 26.07 3.65 -7.23
N PRO A 239 24.74 3.52 -7.41
CA PRO A 239 24.11 2.22 -7.52
C PRO A 239 24.57 1.49 -8.79
N ILE A 240 24.77 0.19 -8.71
CA ILE A 240 25.09 -0.67 -9.86
C ILE A 240 23.91 -0.88 -10.79
N LYS A 241 22.70 -0.70 -10.27
CA LYS A 241 21.43 -0.77 -11.00
C LYS A 241 20.41 0.12 -10.30
N ALA A 242 19.60 0.84 -11.08
CA ALA A 242 18.44 1.54 -10.57
C ALA A 242 17.20 1.20 -11.41
N VAL A 243 16.06 1.11 -10.78
CA VAL A 243 14.74 0.93 -11.40
C VAL A 243 13.85 2.06 -10.92
N THR A 244 13.28 2.79 -11.85
CA THR A 244 12.24 3.80 -11.59
C THR A 244 10.92 3.27 -12.12
N GLY A 245 9.85 3.48 -11.38
CA GLY A 245 8.54 2.99 -11.79
C GLY A 245 7.97 3.78 -12.96
N THR A 246 6.99 3.19 -13.60
CA THR A 246 6.25 3.77 -14.73
C THR A 246 4.74 3.72 -14.52
N TYR A 247 4.29 3.11 -13.43
CA TYR A 247 2.88 3.00 -13.11
C TYR A 247 2.30 4.37 -12.78
N VAL A 248 1.33 4.80 -13.57
CA VAL A 248 0.50 5.96 -13.26
C VAL A 248 -0.79 5.41 -12.66
N PRO A 249 -1.05 5.63 -11.36
CA PRO A 249 -2.32 5.22 -10.77
C PRO A 249 -3.45 5.80 -11.64
N PRO A 250 -4.53 5.02 -11.92
CA PRO A 250 -5.70 5.60 -12.52
C PRO A 250 -6.05 6.84 -11.70
N GLN A 251 -6.00 8.00 -12.34
CA GLN A 251 -6.49 9.21 -11.69
C GLN A 251 -7.87 8.86 -11.15
N PRO A 252 -8.25 9.30 -9.94
CA PRO A 252 -9.64 9.26 -9.55
C PRO A 252 -10.37 9.81 -10.76
N MET A 253 -11.21 9.00 -11.40
CA MET A 253 -11.97 9.50 -12.56
C MET A 253 -12.61 10.79 -12.07
N GLU A 254 -12.15 11.94 -12.60
CA GLU A 254 -12.97 13.13 -12.53
C GLU A 254 -14.34 12.67 -13.01
N PRO A 255 -15.42 13.05 -12.31
CA PRO A 255 -16.75 12.58 -12.67
C PRO A 255 -16.87 12.77 -14.19
N GLU A 256 -17.04 11.67 -14.92
CA GLU A 256 -17.08 11.69 -16.39
C GLU A 256 -18.15 12.71 -16.80
N GLU A 257 -17.76 13.79 -17.47
CA GLU A 257 -18.69 14.80 -17.93
C GLU A 257 -19.56 14.13 -19.00
N GLU A 258 -20.80 13.81 -18.63
CA GLU A 258 -21.72 13.14 -19.53
C GLU A 258 -22.03 14.09 -20.69
N ALA A 259 -21.57 13.76 -21.89
CA ALA A 259 -22.00 14.48 -23.09
C ALA A 259 -23.54 14.41 -23.17
N PRO A 260 -24.24 15.52 -23.56
CA PRO A 260 -25.68 15.53 -23.63
C PRO A 260 -26.15 14.35 -24.49
N GLN A 261 -26.84 13.40 -23.86
CA GLN A 261 -27.29 12.19 -24.55
C GLN A 261 -28.39 12.58 -25.55
N THR A 262 -28.26 12.12 -26.80
CA THR A 262 -29.17 12.37 -27.92
C THR A 262 -30.59 11.81 -27.74
N VAL A 263 -30.84 11.04 -26.67
CA VAL A 263 -32.15 10.70 -26.17
C VAL A 263 -32.21 11.22 -24.74
N ALA A 264 -32.70 12.43 -24.59
CA ALA A 264 -32.66 13.12 -23.30
C ALA A 264 -33.53 12.37 -22.28
N LEU A 265 -32.87 11.59 -21.40
CA LEU A 265 -33.51 10.94 -20.25
C LEU A 265 -34.08 12.00 -19.28
N TYR A 266 -33.50 13.20 -19.32
CA TYR A 266 -33.92 14.41 -18.63
C TYR A 266 -33.48 15.63 -19.45
N ARG A 267 -34.06 16.79 -19.15
CA ARG A 267 -33.71 18.10 -19.71
C ARG A 267 -33.57 19.12 -18.58
N VAL A 268 -32.76 20.14 -18.81
CA VAL A 268 -32.72 21.32 -17.95
C VAL A 268 -33.16 22.52 -18.76
N ILE A 269 -34.24 23.18 -18.30
CA ILE A 269 -34.83 24.30 -19.00
C ILE A 269 -34.92 25.55 -18.13
N GLY A 270 -34.81 26.70 -18.76
CA GLY A 270 -35.00 27.99 -18.11
C GLY A 270 -36.47 28.39 -17.97
N GLN A 271 -36.71 29.59 -17.43
CA GLN A 271 -38.05 30.16 -17.24
C GLN A 271 -38.80 30.36 -18.57
N ASP A 272 -38.08 30.57 -19.68
CA ASP A 272 -38.60 30.69 -21.03
C ASP A 272 -38.89 29.34 -21.73
N GLY A 273 -38.69 28.23 -21.04
CA GLY A 273 -38.85 26.85 -21.52
C GLY A 273 -37.74 26.37 -22.47
N LYS A 274 -36.72 27.16 -22.71
CA LYS A 274 -35.57 26.77 -23.53
C LYS A 274 -34.52 25.97 -22.72
N ASP A 275 -33.81 25.11 -23.43
CA ASP A 275 -32.73 24.33 -22.82
C ASP A 275 -31.62 25.24 -22.30
N LEU A 276 -31.19 24.98 -21.08
CA LEU A 276 -30.01 25.58 -20.44
C LEU A 276 -28.81 24.67 -20.60
N SER A 277 -27.62 25.24 -20.73
CA SER A 277 -26.40 24.53 -20.64
C SER A 277 -26.16 24.10 -19.19
N TYR A 278 -25.72 22.85 -18.96
CA TYR A 278 -25.46 22.32 -17.65
C TYR A 278 -24.21 21.39 -17.70
N LYS A 279 -23.64 21.14 -16.54
CA LYS A 279 -22.65 20.09 -16.34
C LYS A 279 -23.29 18.91 -15.63
N ALA A 280 -23.07 17.70 -16.14
CA ALA A 280 -23.53 16.48 -15.48
C ALA A 280 -22.32 15.58 -15.19
N ALA A 281 -22.29 15.02 -13.98
CA ALA A 281 -21.22 14.17 -13.53
C ALA A 281 -21.77 12.96 -12.75
N ARG A 282 -21.21 11.76 -12.97
CA ARG A 282 -21.58 10.55 -12.22
C ARG A 282 -20.44 10.12 -11.31
N LYS A 283 -20.79 9.85 -10.06
CA LYS A 283 -19.86 9.28 -9.09
C LYS A 283 -20.62 8.44 -8.06
N ASP A 284 -20.17 7.23 -7.79
CA ASP A 284 -20.68 6.33 -6.73
C ASP A 284 -22.21 6.16 -6.76
N GLY A 285 -22.79 6.01 -7.95
CA GLY A 285 -24.25 5.88 -8.13
C GLY A 285 -25.04 7.19 -8.03
N VAL A 286 -24.36 8.34 -7.95
CA VAL A 286 -24.99 9.67 -7.88
C VAL A 286 -24.75 10.43 -9.18
N LEU A 287 -25.82 10.90 -9.80
CA LEU A 287 -25.77 11.85 -10.93
C LEU A 287 -25.92 13.27 -10.40
N THR A 288 -24.88 14.09 -10.53
CA THR A 288 -24.91 15.51 -10.17
C THR A 288 -25.08 16.36 -11.43
N ILE A 289 -26.10 17.21 -11.46
CA ILE A 289 -26.39 18.12 -12.55
C ILE A 289 -26.24 19.55 -12.00
N THR A 290 -25.32 20.32 -12.56
CA THR A 290 -25.02 21.69 -12.13
C THR A 290 -25.32 22.69 -13.23
N VAL A 291 -26.06 23.72 -12.91
CA VAL A 291 -26.50 24.80 -13.82
C VAL A 291 -26.06 26.15 -13.26
N ASP A 292 -25.41 26.96 -14.06
CA ASP A 292 -25.07 28.35 -13.70
C ASP A 292 -26.26 29.28 -14.01
N ALA A 293 -27.26 29.18 -13.16
CA ALA A 293 -28.50 30.01 -13.24
C ALA A 293 -29.19 30.04 -11.87
N ASP A 294 -29.91 31.13 -11.60
CA ASP A 294 -30.75 31.27 -10.40
C ASP A 294 -32.12 30.56 -10.54
N PHE A 295 -32.59 30.43 -11.78
CA PHE A 295 -33.81 29.69 -12.11
C PHE A 295 -33.49 28.56 -13.09
N ALA A 296 -33.88 27.33 -12.74
CA ALA A 296 -33.81 26.20 -13.64
C ALA A 296 -34.83 25.11 -13.27
N ILE A 297 -35.27 24.36 -14.25
CA ILE A 297 -36.17 23.20 -14.10
C ILE A 297 -35.44 21.97 -14.64
N LEU A 298 -35.22 20.99 -13.79
CA LEU A 298 -34.84 19.64 -14.21
C LEU A 298 -36.16 18.87 -14.49
N THR A 299 -36.37 18.47 -15.74
CA THR A 299 -37.57 17.81 -16.19
C THR A 299 -37.30 16.55 -16.97
N GLY A 300 -38.25 15.61 -16.96
CA GLY A 300 -38.13 14.34 -17.67
C GLY A 300 -39.30 13.41 -17.37
N SER A 301 -39.22 12.16 -17.84
CA SER A 301 -40.22 11.12 -17.55
C SER A 301 -39.68 10.14 -16.46
N LEU A 302 -40.62 9.50 -15.75
CA LEU A 302 -40.23 8.41 -14.83
C LEU A 302 -39.63 7.21 -15.59
N SER A 303 -39.94 7.01 -16.86
CA SER A 303 -39.28 6.06 -17.74
C SER A 303 -37.79 6.39 -17.92
N GLY A 304 -37.44 7.68 -18.11
CA GLY A 304 -36.07 8.16 -18.15
C GLY A 304 -35.33 7.88 -16.86
N MET A 305 -35.94 8.16 -15.71
CA MET A 305 -35.36 7.85 -14.38
C MET A 305 -35.19 6.35 -14.15
N LYS A 306 -36.11 5.51 -14.65
CA LYS A 306 -35.97 4.06 -14.60
C LYS A 306 -34.75 3.58 -15.42
N THR A 307 -34.51 4.20 -16.58
CA THR A 307 -33.35 3.94 -17.42
C THR A 307 -32.06 4.35 -16.70
N LEU A 308 -31.98 5.54 -16.09
CA LEU A 308 -30.86 5.99 -15.29
C LEU A 308 -30.57 5.02 -14.14
N LYS A 309 -31.59 4.54 -13.44
CA LYS A 309 -31.45 3.55 -12.39
C LYS A 309 -30.86 2.22 -12.91
N ALA A 310 -31.31 1.76 -14.06
CA ALA A 310 -30.77 0.55 -14.70
C ALA A 310 -29.31 0.72 -15.16
N GLN A 311 -28.88 1.95 -15.37
CA GLN A 311 -27.48 2.32 -15.66
C GLN A 311 -26.63 2.52 -14.39
N GLY A 312 -27.15 2.22 -13.21
CA GLY A 312 -26.42 2.30 -11.94
C GLY A 312 -26.50 3.67 -11.24
N VAL A 313 -27.44 4.54 -11.62
CA VAL A 313 -27.70 5.80 -10.90
C VAL A 313 -28.77 5.57 -9.86
N ASP A 314 -28.44 5.74 -8.58
CA ASP A 314 -29.37 5.57 -7.45
C ASP A 314 -29.97 6.89 -6.97
N ALA A 315 -29.23 7.99 -7.10
CA ALA A 315 -29.66 9.31 -6.68
C ALA A 315 -29.29 10.39 -7.70
N VAL A 316 -30.05 11.47 -7.70
CA VAL A 316 -29.79 12.68 -8.49
C VAL A 316 -29.62 13.86 -7.55
N VAL A 317 -28.55 14.64 -7.79
CA VAL A 317 -28.29 15.94 -7.17
C VAL A 317 -28.47 17.02 -8.24
N PHE A 318 -29.37 17.97 -8.02
CA PHE A 318 -29.58 19.11 -8.91
C PHE A 318 -29.12 20.38 -8.19
N VAL A 319 -28.21 21.14 -8.81
CA VAL A 319 -27.59 22.32 -8.24
C VAL A 319 -27.76 23.51 -9.16
N THR A 320 -28.22 24.63 -8.59
CA THR A 320 -28.27 25.96 -9.21
C THR A 320 -27.49 26.94 -8.32
N ASN A 321 -27.38 28.21 -8.70
CA ASN A 321 -26.69 29.23 -7.90
C ASN A 321 -27.31 29.42 -6.51
N GLY A 322 -28.64 29.26 -6.37
CA GLY A 322 -29.38 29.52 -5.14
C GLY A 322 -29.83 28.28 -4.37
N ALA A 323 -29.84 27.09 -4.99
CA ALA A 323 -30.39 25.89 -4.36
C ALA A 323 -29.64 24.61 -4.75
N SER A 324 -29.74 23.61 -3.88
CA SER A 324 -29.28 22.24 -4.15
C SER A 324 -30.32 21.26 -3.63
N SER A 325 -30.72 20.31 -4.47
CA SER A 325 -31.70 19.28 -4.14
C SER A 325 -31.12 17.90 -4.42
N THR A 326 -31.40 16.95 -3.53
CA THR A 326 -31.03 15.55 -3.71
C THR A 326 -32.25 14.68 -3.56
N PHE A 327 -32.44 13.72 -4.48
CA PHE A 327 -33.49 12.72 -4.35
C PHE A 327 -33.03 11.33 -4.81
N ALA A 328 -33.54 10.31 -4.14
CA ALA A 328 -33.33 8.94 -4.58
C ALA A 328 -34.28 8.61 -5.74
N ILE A 329 -33.75 8.05 -6.83
CA ILE A 329 -34.57 7.65 -7.99
C ILE A 329 -35.65 6.65 -7.57
N ALA A 330 -35.36 5.73 -6.66
CA ALA A 330 -36.35 4.77 -6.16
C ALA A 330 -37.55 5.45 -5.50
N ASN A 331 -37.33 6.52 -4.71
CA ASN A 331 -38.42 7.27 -4.08
C ASN A 331 -39.28 7.99 -5.10
N LEU A 332 -38.68 8.58 -6.13
CA LEU A 332 -39.41 9.23 -7.21
C LEU A 332 -40.23 8.22 -8.02
N LEU A 333 -39.65 7.06 -8.36
CA LEU A 333 -40.37 6.01 -9.11
C LEU A 333 -41.54 5.41 -8.33
N ALA A 334 -41.53 5.47 -7.00
CA ALA A 334 -42.64 5.04 -6.16
C ALA A 334 -43.86 6.02 -6.17
N GLN A 335 -43.67 7.24 -6.68
CA GLN A 335 -44.73 8.27 -6.67
C GLN A 335 -45.65 8.22 -7.91
N GLY A 336 -45.29 7.46 -8.95
CA GLY A 336 -46.07 7.45 -10.20
C GLY A 336 -45.76 6.27 -11.12
N SER A 337 -46.29 6.34 -12.33
CA SER A 337 -46.12 5.37 -13.41
C SER A 337 -45.02 5.81 -14.39
N SER A 338 -44.50 4.88 -15.19
CA SER A 338 -43.43 5.19 -16.17
C SER A 338 -43.85 6.23 -17.25
N ALA A 339 -45.15 6.49 -17.44
CA ALA A 339 -45.64 7.49 -18.36
C ALA A 339 -45.66 8.91 -17.75
N ASP A 340 -45.52 9.01 -16.42
CA ASP A 340 -45.61 10.30 -15.74
C ASP A 340 -44.34 11.13 -15.95
N THR A 341 -44.50 12.45 -15.95
CA THR A 341 -43.40 13.41 -16.06
C THR A 341 -43.17 14.10 -14.73
N TYR A 342 -41.92 14.52 -14.48
CA TYR A 342 -41.57 15.26 -13.30
C TYR A 342 -40.92 16.61 -13.65
N ASN A 343 -41.08 17.59 -12.74
CA ASN A 343 -40.41 18.87 -12.77
C ASN A 343 -39.83 19.17 -11.38
N LEU A 344 -38.52 19.28 -11.28
CA LEU A 344 -37.82 19.81 -10.12
C LEU A 344 -37.40 21.25 -10.45
N THR A 345 -38.06 22.21 -9.85
CA THR A 345 -37.83 23.64 -10.11
C THR A 345 -37.04 24.25 -8.96
N HIS A 346 -35.96 24.93 -9.30
CA HIS A 346 -35.26 25.87 -8.44
C HIS A 346 -35.53 27.29 -8.90
N ASP A 347 -35.99 28.14 -7.99
CA ASP A 347 -36.23 29.57 -8.20
C ASP A 347 -35.57 30.35 -7.05
N GLY A 348 -34.34 30.77 -7.27
CA GLY A 348 -33.46 31.24 -6.19
C GLY A 348 -33.28 30.14 -5.15
N THR A 349 -33.76 30.41 -3.92
CA THR A 349 -33.69 29.43 -2.81
C THR A 349 -34.98 28.56 -2.70
N ALA A 350 -36.00 28.84 -3.48
CA ALA A 350 -37.26 28.09 -3.48
C ALA A 350 -37.12 26.83 -4.33
N VAL A 351 -37.59 25.71 -3.80
CA VAL A 351 -37.59 24.40 -4.47
C VAL A 351 -38.97 23.80 -4.49
N THR A 352 -39.45 23.42 -5.68
CA THR A 352 -40.66 22.66 -5.87
C THR A 352 -40.43 21.43 -6.73
N PHE A 353 -41.02 20.30 -6.35
CA PHE A 353 -40.92 19.05 -7.09
C PHE A 353 -42.34 18.52 -7.39
N THR A 354 -42.71 18.44 -8.66
CA THR A 354 -44.06 18.04 -9.07
C THR A 354 -44.05 16.86 -10.03
N LEU A 355 -45.10 16.05 -10.00
CA LEU A 355 -45.42 15.05 -11.03
C LEU A 355 -46.63 15.59 -11.87
N ASN A 356 -46.54 15.48 -13.21
CA ASN A 356 -47.57 15.87 -14.15
C ASN A 356 -48.15 17.28 -13.87
N ASN A 357 -47.28 18.22 -13.41
CA ASN A 357 -47.66 19.56 -12.96
C ASN A 357 -48.71 19.56 -11.83
N GLY A 358 -48.75 18.50 -11.04
CA GLY A 358 -49.66 18.38 -9.88
C GLY A 358 -49.11 19.06 -8.62
N ALA A 359 -49.53 18.56 -7.45
CA ALA A 359 -49.05 19.08 -6.16
C ALA A 359 -47.57 18.85 -5.94
N ASP A 360 -46.96 19.69 -5.11
CA ASP A 360 -45.53 19.56 -4.70
C ASP A 360 -45.33 18.28 -3.86
N ILE A 361 -44.48 17.40 -4.34
CA ILE A 361 -44.12 16.14 -3.71
C ILE A 361 -42.74 16.15 -3.02
N ASN A 362 -42.10 17.31 -2.95
CA ASN A 362 -40.71 17.42 -2.43
C ASN A 362 -40.52 16.76 -1.05
N LYS A 363 -41.55 16.85 -0.19
CA LYS A 363 -41.52 16.21 1.15
C LYS A 363 -41.52 14.68 1.13
N ASN A 364 -41.92 14.08 0.00
CA ASN A 364 -42.02 12.61 -0.16
C ASN A 364 -40.72 11.99 -0.71
N LEU A 365 -39.75 12.81 -1.09
CA LEU A 365 -38.56 12.38 -1.83
C LEU A 365 -37.26 12.45 -0.99
N GLN A 366 -37.34 13.08 0.18
CA GLN A 366 -36.23 13.18 1.13
C GLN A 366 -35.98 11.89 1.91
#